data_41efcb4cf475ea45da019994517cc78f
#
_entry.id   41efcb4cf475ea45da019994517cc78f
#
_cell.length_a   1.000
_cell.length_b   1.000
_cell.length_c   1.000
_cell.angle_alpha   90.00
_cell.angle_beta   90.00
_cell.angle_gamma   90.00
#
_symmetry.space_group_name_H-M   'P 1'
#
loop_
_entity.id
_entity.type
_entity.pdbx_description
1 polymer ?
#
loop_
_entity_poly.entity_id
_entity_poly.type
_entity_poly.pdbx_seq_one_letter_code
_entity_poly.pdbx_strand_id
1 'polypeptide(L)'
;VFESEPPVYADGQVLPSFAETAAASASHWTNFWTNGAAVDFSHCTDPRAKELERRVVLSQYLLAIQSAGSVPPQETGLTYNSWFGKFHLEMIWWHQAWQPLWGHTDLLDRTLGWYETVEPVAREIARRQGFPGVRWMKMTDPSGTEAPSNVGSFLIWQQPHFIYLAELVYRSNPSDEVIQKYNKLVQETAEFMYAFATYDEFHGRFILKGAIPAQETLRAATTINPPFELSY
;
A
#
# COMPACT_ATOMS: atom_id res chain seq x y z
N VAL A 1 -20.03 7.86 13.36
CA VAL A 1 -20.05 6.81 12.34
C VAL A 1 -20.72 7.38 11.11
N PHE A 2 -20.06 7.24 9.95
CA PHE A 2 -20.59 7.65 8.65
C PHE A 2 -20.89 6.38 7.85
N GLU A 3 -22.15 6.07 7.70
CA GLU A 3 -22.65 4.89 6.97
C GLU A 3 -23.73 5.31 5.98
N SER A 4 -23.91 4.53 4.92
CA SER A 4 -24.94 4.79 3.90
C SER A 4 -26.36 4.57 4.41
N GLU A 5 -26.51 3.71 5.41
CA GLU A 5 -27.77 3.44 6.11
C GLU A 5 -27.64 3.85 7.58
N PRO A 6 -28.73 4.25 8.24
CA PRO A 6 -28.68 4.49 9.67
C PRO A 6 -28.17 3.26 10.41
N PRO A 7 -27.17 3.39 11.31
CA PRO A 7 -26.66 2.24 12.03
C PRO A 7 -27.76 1.62 12.90
N VAL A 8 -27.91 0.31 12.74
CA VAL A 8 -28.80 -0.46 13.62
C VAL A 8 -27.97 -0.91 14.82
N TYR A 9 -28.22 -0.31 15.95
CA TYR A 9 -27.60 -0.74 17.21
C TYR A 9 -28.34 -1.94 17.77
N ALA A 10 -27.60 -2.95 18.22
CA ALA A 10 -28.20 -4.04 18.96
C ALA A 10 -28.81 -3.49 20.27
N ASP A 11 -29.93 -4.07 20.70
CA ASP A 11 -30.56 -3.70 21.96
C ASP A 11 -29.53 -3.80 23.10
N GLY A 12 -29.33 -2.69 23.83
CA GLY A 12 -28.35 -2.59 24.93
C GLY A 12 -26.95 -2.16 24.50
N GLN A 13 -26.67 -1.89 23.23
CA GLN A 13 -25.38 -1.35 22.80
C GLN A 13 -25.25 0.10 23.26
N VAL A 14 -24.31 0.33 24.18
CA VAL A 14 -23.98 1.68 24.67
C VAL A 14 -22.83 2.26 23.83
N LEU A 15 -23.07 3.40 23.22
CA LEU A 15 -22.01 4.13 22.54
C LEU A 15 -21.06 4.76 23.57
N PRO A 16 -19.74 4.83 23.27
CA PRO A 16 -18.80 5.48 24.15
C PRO A 16 -19.15 6.97 24.30
N SER A 17 -19.04 7.48 25.50
CA SER A 17 -19.18 8.90 25.78
C SER A 17 -18.04 9.72 25.14
N PHE A 18 -18.23 11.03 25.02
CA PHE A 18 -17.15 11.92 24.58
C PHE A 18 -15.89 11.78 25.45
N ALA A 19 -16.04 11.66 26.76
CA ALA A 19 -14.92 11.54 27.68
C ALA A 19 -14.14 10.23 27.46
N GLU A 20 -14.81 9.10 27.26
CA GLU A 20 -14.18 7.81 26.94
C GLU A 20 -13.48 7.89 25.58
N THR A 21 -14.11 8.46 24.56
CA THR A 21 -13.50 8.64 23.24
C THR A 21 -12.26 9.53 23.29
N ALA A 22 -12.33 10.65 24.02
CA ALA A 22 -11.19 11.53 24.21
C ALA A 22 -10.03 10.85 24.97
N ALA A 23 -10.33 10.07 26.00
CA ALA A 23 -9.34 9.31 26.75
C ALA A 23 -8.68 8.22 25.86
N ALA A 24 -9.47 7.50 25.08
CA ALA A 24 -8.96 6.50 24.13
C ALA A 24 -8.06 7.12 23.06
N SER A 25 -8.44 8.28 22.52
CA SER A 25 -7.62 9.02 21.55
C SER A 25 -6.30 9.49 22.18
N ALA A 26 -6.33 10.05 23.39
CA ALA A 26 -5.12 10.46 24.09
C ALA A 26 -4.17 9.28 24.36
N SER A 27 -4.73 8.15 24.77
CA SER A 27 -3.96 6.90 24.97
C SER A 27 -3.35 6.39 23.66
N HIS A 28 -4.13 6.39 22.57
CA HIS A 28 -3.66 5.98 21.24
C HIS A 28 -2.43 6.81 20.81
N TRP A 29 -2.52 8.14 20.87
CA TRP A 29 -1.41 8.99 20.42
C TRP A 29 -0.21 8.92 21.36
N THR A 30 -0.42 8.73 22.66
CA THR A 30 0.68 8.47 23.59
C THR A 30 1.42 7.18 23.19
N ASN A 31 0.69 6.10 22.95
CA ASN A 31 1.29 4.84 22.53
C ASN A 31 2.00 4.96 21.17
N PHE A 32 1.38 5.65 20.21
CA PHE A 32 1.97 5.87 18.89
C PHE A 32 3.36 6.53 19.01
N TRP A 33 3.45 7.64 19.76
CA TRP A 33 4.71 8.39 19.88
C TRP A 33 5.75 7.76 20.81
N THR A 34 5.35 6.89 21.74
CA THR A 34 6.28 6.25 22.67
C THR A 34 6.77 4.89 22.23
N ASN A 35 6.04 4.21 21.32
CA ASN A 35 6.42 2.88 20.81
C ASN A 35 7.04 2.90 19.41
N GLY A 36 7.04 4.05 18.75
CA GLY A 36 7.68 4.25 17.45
C GLY A 36 9.04 4.91 17.54
N ALA A 37 9.69 5.08 16.39
CA ALA A 37 10.89 5.89 16.28
C ALA A 37 10.54 7.38 16.26
N ALA A 38 11.40 8.20 16.83
CA ALA A 38 11.28 9.65 16.86
C ALA A 38 12.60 10.31 16.48
N VAL A 39 12.53 11.58 16.07
CA VAL A 39 13.68 12.44 15.89
C VAL A 39 13.68 13.51 16.96
N ASP A 40 14.85 13.81 17.50
CA ASP A 40 15.11 14.91 18.43
C ASP A 40 16.30 15.71 17.95
N PHE A 41 16.06 16.91 17.49
CA PHE A 41 17.11 17.83 17.04
C PHE A 41 17.40 18.95 18.05
N SER A 42 17.01 18.77 19.32
CA SER A 42 17.20 19.80 20.38
C SER A 42 18.67 20.22 20.56
N HIS A 43 19.62 19.32 20.27
CA HIS A 43 21.05 19.58 20.32
C HIS A 43 21.68 20.04 18.99
N CYS A 44 20.89 20.14 17.93
CA CYS A 44 21.37 20.58 16.62
C CYS A 44 21.46 22.10 16.58
N THR A 45 22.62 22.63 16.15
CA THR A 45 22.87 24.08 16.05
C THR A 45 22.42 24.69 14.73
N ASP A 46 22.02 23.88 13.74
CA ASP A 46 21.47 24.40 12.49
C ASP A 46 20.09 25.04 12.73
N PRO A 47 19.89 26.30 12.34
CA PRO A 47 18.63 27.01 12.59
C PRO A 47 17.41 26.37 11.90
N ARG A 48 17.62 25.48 10.92
CA ARG A 48 16.54 24.75 10.23
C ARG A 48 16.10 23.48 10.95
N ALA A 49 16.88 22.99 11.92
CA ALA A 49 16.65 21.71 12.58
C ALA A 49 15.25 21.58 13.21
N LYS A 50 14.81 22.64 13.92
CA LYS A 50 13.47 22.66 14.52
C LYS A 50 12.34 22.56 13.50
N GLU A 51 12.47 23.19 12.36
CA GLU A 51 11.48 23.11 11.29
C GLU A 51 11.49 21.73 10.63
N LEU A 52 12.67 21.11 10.47
CA LEU A 52 12.76 19.73 9.96
C LEU A 52 12.09 18.74 10.92
N GLU A 53 12.36 18.84 12.22
CA GLU A 53 11.71 18.00 13.24
C GLU A 53 10.18 18.14 13.17
N ARG A 54 9.70 19.38 13.15
CA ARG A 54 8.26 19.66 13.01
C ARG A 54 7.66 19.00 11.75
N ARG A 55 8.35 19.04 10.63
CA ARG A 55 7.88 18.41 9.37
C ARG A 55 7.87 16.90 9.45
N VAL A 56 8.88 16.28 10.05
CA VAL A 56 8.92 14.83 10.24
C VAL A 56 7.76 14.37 11.12
N VAL A 57 7.55 15.01 12.27
CA VAL A 57 6.43 14.70 13.18
C VAL A 57 5.08 14.90 12.50
N LEU A 58 4.90 16.02 11.80
CA LEU A 58 3.65 16.31 11.09
C LEU A 58 3.39 15.29 9.98
N SER A 59 4.42 14.87 9.24
CA SER A 59 4.27 13.87 8.17
C SER A 59 3.84 12.51 8.72
N GLN A 60 4.45 12.04 9.81
CA GLN A 60 4.02 10.80 10.46
C GLN A 60 2.57 10.89 10.96
N TYR A 61 2.21 11.99 11.62
CA TYR A 61 0.85 12.22 12.10
C TYR A 61 -0.17 12.19 10.96
N LEU A 62 0.09 12.95 9.88
CA LEU A 62 -0.82 13.03 8.73
C LEU A 62 -0.96 11.68 8.03
N LEU A 63 0.12 10.94 7.81
CA LEU A 63 0.05 9.62 7.21
C LEU A 63 -0.67 8.62 8.12
N ALA A 64 -0.47 8.70 9.43
CA ALA A 64 -1.18 7.83 10.37
C ALA A 64 -2.69 8.07 10.37
N ILE A 65 -3.16 9.33 10.34
CA ILE A 65 -4.60 9.61 10.32
C ILE A 65 -5.26 9.38 8.96
N GLN A 66 -4.49 9.39 7.87
CA GLN A 66 -5.05 9.33 6.51
C GLN A 66 -4.88 7.98 5.83
N SER A 67 -3.85 7.20 6.20
CA SER A 67 -3.45 6.01 5.46
C SER A 67 -3.30 4.75 6.31
N ALA A 68 -3.57 4.80 7.62
CA ALA A 68 -3.39 3.66 8.54
C ALA A 68 -4.69 2.89 8.79
N GLY A 69 -5.47 2.64 7.75
CA GLY A 69 -6.67 1.80 7.81
C GLY A 69 -6.37 0.30 7.74
N SER A 70 -7.45 -0.49 7.61
CA SER A 70 -7.37 -1.94 7.35
C SER A 70 -7.43 -2.30 5.85
N VAL A 71 -7.43 -1.30 4.99
CA VAL A 71 -7.51 -1.43 3.53
C VAL A 71 -6.60 -0.40 2.88
N PRO A 72 -6.18 -0.59 1.61
CA PRO A 72 -5.37 0.38 0.89
C PRO A 72 -6.06 1.76 0.84
N PRO A 73 -5.35 2.85 1.13
CA PRO A 73 -5.93 4.18 1.07
C PRO A 73 -6.14 4.64 -0.37
N GLN A 74 -7.00 5.64 -0.54
CA GLN A 74 -7.01 6.44 -1.77
C GLN A 74 -5.72 7.29 -1.87
N GLU A 75 -5.44 7.87 -3.04
CA GLU A 75 -4.18 8.57 -3.30
C GLU A 75 -3.87 9.69 -2.29
N THR A 76 -4.85 10.50 -1.94
CA THR A 76 -4.67 11.67 -1.06
C THR A 76 -5.18 11.47 0.36
N GLY A 77 -5.48 10.23 0.76
CA GLY A 77 -6.03 9.92 2.10
C GLY A 77 -7.47 10.44 2.27
N LEU A 78 -7.82 10.90 3.49
CA LEU A 78 -9.19 11.24 3.87
C LEU A 78 -9.57 12.72 3.63
N THR A 79 -8.59 13.61 3.53
CA THR A 79 -8.84 15.06 3.56
C THR A 79 -9.21 15.65 2.21
N TYR A 80 -8.88 14.98 1.14
CA TYR A 80 -9.17 15.43 -0.21
C TYR A 80 -9.46 14.23 -1.11
N ASN A 81 -10.60 14.24 -1.79
CA ASN A 81 -10.95 13.18 -2.71
C ASN A 81 -10.27 13.41 -4.07
N SER A 82 -9.21 12.65 -4.35
CA SER A 82 -8.61 12.56 -5.67
C SER A 82 -8.82 11.17 -6.26
N TRP A 83 -8.78 11.09 -7.59
CA TRP A 83 -8.98 9.83 -8.30
C TRP A 83 -10.26 9.07 -7.87
N PHE A 84 -11.28 9.82 -7.49
CA PHE A 84 -12.61 9.32 -7.13
C PHE A 84 -12.65 8.34 -5.95
N GLY A 85 -11.73 8.49 -5.00
CA GLY A 85 -11.68 7.66 -3.80
C GLY A 85 -11.28 6.20 -4.02
N LYS A 86 -10.76 5.85 -5.19
CA LYS A 86 -10.30 4.50 -5.50
C LYS A 86 -9.14 4.08 -4.62
N PHE A 87 -9.09 2.81 -4.22
CA PHE A 87 -7.92 2.24 -3.57
C PHE A 87 -6.74 2.29 -4.53
N HIS A 88 -5.64 2.90 -4.09
CA HIS A 88 -4.54 3.24 -4.97
C HIS A 88 -3.32 2.36 -4.71
N LEU A 89 -3.31 1.15 -5.32
CA LEU A 89 -2.22 0.20 -5.11
C LEU A 89 -0.90 0.68 -5.70
N GLU A 90 -0.95 1.55 -6.70
CA GLU A 90 0.22 2.23 -7.24
C GLU A 90 0.94 3.06 -6.17
N MET A 91 0.18 3.76 -5.32
CA MET A 91 0.72 4.72 -4.33
C MET A 91 0.92 4.13 -2.94
N ILE A 92 0.51 2.87 -2.71
CA ILE A 92 0.53 2.27 -1.36
C ILE A 92 1.95 2.23 -0.75
N TRP A 93 2.99 2.12 -1.58
CA TRP A 93 4.36 2.15 -1.14
C TRP A 93 4.68 3.46 -0.40
N TRP A 94 4.32 4.61 -0.98
CA TRP A 94 4.52 5.92 -0.35
C TRP A 94 3.63 6.14 0.86
N HIS A 95 2.43 5.55 0.86
CA HIS A 95 1.52 5.67 1.98
C HIS A 95 1.98 4.88 3.20
N GLN A 96 2.64 3.73 3.05
CA GLN A 96 2.78 2.78 4.14
C GLN A 96 4.19 2.22 4.38
N ALA A 97 5.15 2.32 3.44
CA ALA A 97 6.49 1.79 3.66
C ALA A 97 7.22 2.45 4.85
N TRP A 98 6.85 3.66 5.23
CA TRP A 98 7.40 4.35 6.40
C TRP A 98 7.00 3.68 7.72
N GLN A 99 5.83 3.04 7.79
CA GLN A 99 5.27 2.49 9.02
C GLN A 99 6.23 1.52 9.73
N PRO A 100 6.70 0.43 9.10
CA PRO A 100 7.67 -0.44 9.74
C PRO A 100 9.03 0.21 9.97
N LEU A 101 9.45 1.12 9.10
CA LEU A 101 10.73 1.85 9.25
C LEU A 101 10.75 2.77 10.49
N TRP A 102 9.56 3.18 10.95
CA TRP A 102 9.39 4.03 12.14
C TRP A 102 8.78 3.27 13.32
N GLY A 103 8.75 1.92 13.28
CA GLY A 103 8.30 1.09 14.39
C GLY A 103 6.79 0.86 14.49
N HIS A 104 6.04 1.17 13.42
CA HIS A 104 4.58 1.02 13.36
C HIS A 104 4.17 -0.13 12.43
N THR A 105 4.82 -1.27 12.53
CA THR A 105 4.62 -2.43 11.65
C THR A 105 3.18 -2.96 11.69
N ASP A 106 2.53 -2.87 12.84
CA ASP A 106 1.13 -3.28 13.03
C ASP A 106 0.15 -2.55 12.11
N LEU A 107 0.44 -1.29 11.77
CA LEU A 107 -0.37 -0.52 10.83
C LEU A 107 -0.28 -1.08 9.42
N LEU A 108 0.92 -1.41 8.96
CA LEU A 108 1.13 -2.04 7.66
C LEU A 108 0.54 -3.45 7.61
N ASP A 109 0.84 -4.28 8.62
CA ASP A 109 0.37 -5.67 8.69
C ASP A 109 -1.16 -5.75 8.60
N ARG A 110 -1.86 -4.81 9.22
CA ARG A 110 -3.32 -4.70 9.16
C ARG A 110 -3.83 -4.42 7.75
N THR A 111 -3.20 -3.51 7.01
CA THR A 111 -3.59 -3.20 5.62
C THR A 111 -3.29 -4.35 4.69
N LEU A 112 -2.17 -5.06 4.88
CA LEU A 112 -1.81 -6.18 4.01
C LEU A 112 -2.80 -7.34 4.08
N GLY A 113 -3.54 -7.49 5.18
CA GLY A 113 -4.63 -8.46 5.29
C GLY A 113 -5.73 -8.29 4.23
N TRP A 114 -5.93 -7.10 3.70
CA TRP A 114 -6.87 -6.86 2.60
C TRP A 114 -6.50 -7.66 1.34
N TYR A 115 -5.21 -7.77 1.01
CA TYR A 115 -4.75 -8.49 -0.18
C TYR A 115 -5.18 -9.96 -0.16
N GLU A 116 -5.22 -10.59 1.02
CA GLU A 116 -5.69 -11.97 1.17
C GLU A 116 -7.20 -12.06 0.85
N THR A 117 -7.97 -11.08 1.27
CA THR A 117 -9.44 -11.09 1.05
C THR A 117 -9.81 -10.95 -0.42
N VAL A 118 -8.98 -10.28 -1.24
CA VAL A 118 -9.23 -10.03 -2.66
C VAL A 118 -8.38 -10.91 -3.59
N GLU A 119 -7.61 -11.85 -3.05
CA GLU A 119 -6.81 -12.79 -3.85
C GLU A 119 -7.61 -13.46 -4.98
N PRO A 120 -8.84 -13.98 -4.76
CA PRO A 120 -9.59 -14.62 -5.84
C PRO A 120 -9.89 -13.68 -7.02
N VAL A 121 -10.13 -12.39 -6.74
CA VAL A 121 -10.37 -11.37 -7.76
C VAL A 121 -9.08 -11.07 -8.51
N ALA A 122 -7.97 -10.90 -7.80
CA ALA A 122 -6.66 -10.64 -8.39
C ALA A 122 -6.19 -11.81 -9.28
N ARG A 123 -6.47 -13.04 -8.88
CA ARG A 123 -6.21 -14.26 -9.68
C ARG A 123 -7.05 -14.29 -10.95
N GLU A 124 -8.32 -13.95 -10.86
CA GLU A 124 -9.20 -13.90 -12.03
C GLU A 124 -8.77 -12.80 -13.02
N ILE A 125 -8.27 -11.67 -12.52
CA ILE A 125 -7.70 -10.60 -13.37
C ILE A 125 -6.47 -11.14 -14.12
N ALA A 126 -5.54 -11.80 -13.44
CA ALA A 126 -4.36 -12.41 -14.06
C ALA A 126 -4.77 -13.43 -15.14
N ARG A 127 -5.68 -14.35 -14.80
CA ARG A 127 -6.18 -15.38 -15.71
C ARG A 127 -6.83 -14.77 -16.96
N ARG A 128 -7.63 -13.73 -16.81
CA ARG A 128 -8.28 -13.01 -17.92
C ARG A 128 -7.28 -12.32 -18.83
N GLN A 129 -6.13 -11.91 -18.29
CA GLN A 129 -5.01 -11.33 -19.04
C GLN A 129 -4.08 -12.41 -19.63
N GLY A 130 -4.32 -13.70 -19.36
CA GLY A 130 -3.52 -14.81 -19.87
C GLY A 130 -2.28 -15.16 -19.04
N PHE A 131 -2.22 -14.73 -17.77
CA PHE A 131 -1.10 -14.95 -16.86
C PHE A 131 -1.48 -15.82 -15.66
N PRO A 132 -0.51 -16.58 -15.09
CA PRO A 132 -0.66 -17.25 -13.81
C PRO A 132 -0.52 -16.26 -12.64
N GLY A 133 -0.71 -16.76 -11.42
CA GLY A 133 -0.55 -15.99 -10.19
C GLY A 133 -1.64 -14.96 -9.97
N VAL A 134 -1.28 -13.83 -9.39
CA VAL A 134 -2.20 -12.73 -9.04
C VAL A 134 -1.77 -11.41 -9.68
N ARG A 135 -2.75 -10.63 -10.11
CA ARG A 135 -2.53 -9.31 -10.74
C ARG A 135 -3.05 -8.20 -9.84
N TRP A 136 -2.16 -7.39 -9.32
CA TRP A 136 -2.48 -6.19 -8.55
C TRP A 136 -2.62 -5.01 -9.50
N MET A 137 -3.84 -4.50 -9.65
CA MET A 137 -4.11 -3.40 -10.58
C MET A 137 -3.68 -2.05 -9.99
N LYS A 138 -3.51 -1.04 -10.84
CA LYS A 138 -3.17 0.33 -10.41
C LYS A 138 -4.12 0.84 -9.34
N MET A 139 -5.42 0.75 -9.61
CA MET A 139 -6.49 1.19 -8.72
C MET A 139 -7.61 0.16 -8.72
N THR A 140 -8.21 -0.03 -7.54
CA THR A 140 -9.34 -0.95 -7.36
C THR A 140 -10.46 -0.30 -6.55
N ASP A 141 -11.60 -0.97 -6.53
CA ASP A 141 -12.61 -0.77 -5.51
C ASP A 141 -12.30 -1.60 -4.24
N PRO A 142 -13.09 -1.52 -3.17
CA PRO A 142 -12.87 -2.31 -1.96
C PRO A 142 -12.90 -3.83 -2.17
N SER A 143 -13.57 -4.33 -3.20
CA SER A 143 -13.64 -5.76 -3.54
C SER A 143 -12.41 -6.26 -4.32
N GLY A 144 -11.46 -5.39 -4.65
CA GLY A 144 -10.30 -5.71 -5.49
C GLY A 144 -10.60 -5.65 -7.00
N THR A 145 -11.83 -5.32 -7.39
CA THR A 145 -12.19 -5.18 -8.81
C THR A 145 -11.47 -3.96 -9.40
N GLU A 146 -10.93 -4.15 -10.61
CA GLU A 146 -10.24 -3.09 -11.33
C GLU A 146 -11.13 -1.85 -11.51
N ALA A 147 -10.68 -0.71 -11.04
CA ALA A 147 -11.35 0.55 -11.25
C ALA A 147 -10.95 1.17 -12.61
N PRO A 148 -11.87 1.86 -13.30
CA PRO A 148 -11.58 2.47 -14.59
C PRO A 148 -10.35 3.38 -14.56
N SER A 149 -9.43 3.16 -15.50
CA SER A 149 -8.21 3.94 -15.69
C SER A 149 -7.75 3.83 -17.13
N ASN A 150 -7.28 4.94 -17.72
CA ASN A 150 -6.76 4.95 -19.09
C ASN A 150 -5.48 4.11 -19.25
N VAL A 151 -4.75 3.90 -18.17
CA VAL A 151 -3.42 3.26 -18.18
C VAL A 151 -3.29 2.11 -17.19
N GLY A 152 -4.29 1.87 -16.33
CA GLY A 152 -4.20 0.94 -15.23
C GLY A 152 -3.74 -0.47 -15.62
N SER A 153 -4.24 -0.97 -16.75
CA SER A 153 -3.89 -2.30 -17.27
C SER A 153 -2.45 -2.40 -17.80
N PHE A 154 -1.81 -1.28 -18.10
CA PHE A 154 -0.46 -1.25 -18.67
C PHE A 154 0.63 -0.95 -17.63
N LEU A 155 0.26 -0.60 -16.41
CA LEU A 155 1.19 -0.37 -15.32
C LEU A 155 1.47 -1.68 -14.59
N ILE A 156 2.73 -2.03 -14.43
CA ILE A 156 3.17 -3.23 -13.70
C ILE A 156 4.10 -2.93 -12.53
N TRP A 157 4.63 -1.72 -12.42
CA TRP A 157 5.60 -1.38 -11.38
C TRP A 157 5.02 -1.44 -9.96
N GLN A 158 3.70 -1.34 -9.80
CA GLN A 158 3.05 -1.57 -8.50
C GLN A 158 2.88 -3.06 -8.16
N GLN A 159 3.09 -3.96 -9.11
CA GLN A 159 2.94 -5.40 -8.89
C GLN A 159 3.83 -5.91 -7.75
N PRO A 160 5.14 -5.57 -7.67
CA PRO A 160 6.02 -6.03 -6.61
C PRO A 160 5.81 -5.32 -5.26
N HIS A 161 4.99 -4.28 -5.16
CA HIS A 161 4.78 -3.57 -3.90
C HIS A 161 4.40 -4.52 -2.75
N PHE A 162 3.52 -5.50 -3.01
CA PHE A 162 3.14 -6.46 -1.99
C PHE A 162 4.34 -7.25 -1.47
N ILE A 163 5.24 -7.71 -2.35
CA ILE A 163 6.45 -8.45 -1.96
C ILE A 163 7.33 -7.59 -1.05
N TYR A 164 7.57 -6.35 -1.47
CA TYR A 164 8.40 -5.42 -0.69
C TYR A 164 7.80 -5.08 0.69
N LEU A 165 6.50 -4.81 0.74
CA LEU A 165 5.81 -4.50 1.99
C LEU A 165 5.78 -5.70 2.93
N ALA A 166 5.56 -6.91 2.42
CA ALA A 166 5.65 -8.15 3.21
C ALA A 166 7.08 -8.37 3.76
N GLU A 167 8.10 -8.07 2.96
CA GLU A 167 9.50 -8.11 3.42
C GLU A 167 9.76 -7.10 4.55
N LEU A 168 9.20 -5.90 4.50
CA LEU A 168 9.35 -4.91 5.57
C LEU A 168 8.71 -5.42 6.89
N VAL A 169 7.56 -6.10 6.81
CA VAL A 169 6.97 -6.74 7.99
C VAL A 169 7.89 -7.84 8.52
N TYR A 170 8.42 -8.69 7.65
CA TYR A 170 9.36 -9.73 8.05
C TYR A 170 10.62 -9.16 8.69
N ARG A 171 11.22 -8.12 8.12
CA ARG A 171 12.41 -7.47 8.69
C ARG A 171 12.16 -6.90 10.09
N SER A 172 10.95 -6.42 10.35
CA SER A 172 10.57 -5.88 11.66
C SER A 172 10.35 -6.98 12.71
N ASN A 173 9.89 -8.15 12.28
CA ASN A 173 9.63 -9.31 13.13
C ASN A 173 9.95 -10.61 12.37
N PRO A 174 11.24 -10.99 12.25
CA PRO A 174 11.66 -12.21 11.55
C PRO A 174 11.13 -13.44 12.27
N SER A 175 10.09 -14.07 11.69
CA SER A 175 9.51 -15.29 12.24
C SER A 175 8.88 -16.16 11.15
N ASP A 176 8.75 -17.47 11.45
CA ASP A 176 8.10 -18.42 10.55
C ASP A 176 6.62 -18.08 10.34
N GLU A 177 5.96 -17.50 11.34
CA GLU A 177 4.57 -17.07 11.24
C GLU A 177 4.38 -15.99 10.18
N VAL A 178 5.28 -15.02 10.12
CA VAL A 178 5.24 -13.96 9.09
C VAL A 178 5.50 -14.54 7.72
N ILE A 179 6.46 -15.48 7.59
CA ILE A 179 6.69 -16.19 6.33
C ILE A 179 5.45 -16.94 5.91
N GLN A 180 4.86 -17.75 6.78
CA GLN A 180 3.65 -18.53 6.47
C GLN A 180 2.47 -17.64 6.07
N LYS A 181 2.32 -16.50 6.73
CA LYS A 181 1.25 -15.52 6.44
C LYS A 181 1.32 -14.99 5.01
N TYR A 182 2.51 -14.61 4.54
CA TYR A 182 2.65 -13.88 3.27
C TYR A 182 3.16 -14.73 2.10
N ASN A 183 3.80 -15.87 2.37
CA ASN A 183 4.49 -16.67 1.36
C ASN A 183 3.65 -16.99 0.12
N LYS A 184 2.38 -17.37 0.31
CA LYS A 184 1.49 -17.70 -0.81
C LYS A 184 1.34 -16.52 -1.78
N LEU A 185 0.95 -15.35 -1.28
CA LEU A 185 0.74 -14.18 -2.14
C LEU A 185 2.04 -13.61 -2.71
N VAL A 186 3.15 -13.74 -1.98
CA VAL A 186 4.49 -13.39 -2.50
C VAL A 186 4.82 -14.25 -3.70
N GLN A 187 4.65 -15.58 -3.60
CA GLN A 187 4.91 -16.49 -4.71
C GLN A 187 4.00 -16.22 -5.92
N GLU A 188 2.71 -16.06 -5.69
CA GLU A 188 1.74 -15.82 -6.76
C GLU A 188 1.93 -14.45 -7.43
N THR A 189 2.37 -13.44 -6.68
CA THR A 189 2.78 -12.15 -7.23
C THR A 189 4.02 -12.30 -8.12
N ALA A 190 5.01 -13.06 -7.66
CA ALA A 190 6.23 -13.34 -8.43
C ALA A 190 5.96 -14.19 -9.66
N GLU A 191 5.05 -15.18 -9.61
CA GLU A 191 4.63 -15.97 -10.76
C GLU A 191 4.07 -15.12 -11.89
N PHE A 192 3.21 -14.14 -11.54
CA PHE A 192 2.71 -13.20 -12.53
C PHE A 192 3.86 -12.40 -13.17
N MET A 193 4.77 -11.87 -12.36
CA MET A 193 5.89 -11.04 -12.83
C MET A 193 6.81 -11.84 -13.75
N TYR A 194 7.14 -13.08 -13.38
CA TYR A 194 7.95 -13.97 -14.18
C TYR A 194 7.29 -14.29 -15.54
N ALA A 195 6.00 -14.59 -15.54
CA ALA A 195 5.25 -14.90 -16.76
C ALA A 195 5.04 -13.68 -17.66
N PHE A 196 4.98 -12.47 -17.08
CA PHE A 196 4.86 -11.23 -17.85
C PHE A 196 6.14 -10.89 -18.62
N ALA A 197 7.30 -11.22 -18.07
CA ALA A 197 8.58 -11.02 -18.75
C ALA A 197 8.69 -11.95 -19.97
N THR A 198 9.10 -11.39 -21.10
CA THR A 198 9.28 -12.13 -22.36
C THR A 198 10.75 -12.42 -22.57
N TYR A 199 11.12 -13.68 -22.85
CA TYR A 199 12.50 -14.00 -23.21
C TYR A 199 12.77 -13.61 -24.66
N ASP A 200 13.78 -12.79 -24.87
CA ASP A 200 14.29 -12.38 -26.18
C ASP A 200 15.44 -13.32 -26.56
N GLU A 201 15.14 -14.33 -27.36
CA GLU A 201 16.13 -15.35 -27.79
C GLU A 201 17.28 -14.74 -28.58
N PHE A 202 17.04 -13.69 -29.37
CA PHE A 202 18.07 -13.06 -30.17
C PHE A 202 19.15 -12.39 -29.34
N HIS A 203 18.76 -11.75 -28.22
CA HIS A 203 19.70 -11.06 -27.33
C HIS A 203 20.01 -11.88 -26.06
N GLY A 204 19.42 -13.04 -25.86
CA GLY A 204 19.65 -13.91 -24.71
C GLY A 204 19.24 -13.30 -23.37
N ARG A 205 18.15 -12.54 -23.32
CA ARG A 205 17.71 -11.80 -22.12
C ARG A 205 16.19 -11.71 -22.01
N PHE A 206 15.70 -11.47 -20.78
CA PHE A 206 14.32 -11.11 -20.57
C PHE A 206 14.09 -9.62 -20.90
N ILE A 207 12.92 -9.33 -21.43
CA ILE A 207 12.45 -7.97 -21.73
C ILE A 207 11.02 -7.79 -21.24
N LEU A 208 10.67 -6.54 -20.91
CA LEU A 208 9.31 -6.13 -20.58
C LEU A 208 8.67 -5.46 -21.81
N LYS A 209 7.57 -6.03 -22.27
CA LYS A 209 6.74 -5.49 -23.36
C LYS A 209 5.33 -5.25 -22.84
N GLY A 210 4.61 -4.33 -23.47
CA GLY A 210 3.20 -4.09 -23.15
C GLY A 210 2.98 -3.35 -21.84
N ALA A 211 4.04 -2.82 -21.25
CA ALA A 211 3.98 -1.96 -20.05
C ALA A 211 4.36 -0.54 -20.41
N ILE A 212 3.80 0.42 -19.66
CA ILE A 212 4.21 1.83 -19.69
C ILE A 212 4.48 2.29 -18.26
N PRO A 213 5.40 3.23 -18.06
CA PRO A 213 5.58 3.83 -16.74
C PRO A 213 4.36 4.69 -16.35
N ALA A 214 4.34 5.18 -15.11
CA ALA A 214 3.25 5.99 -14.58
C ALA A 214 2.87 7.23 -15.41
N GLN A 215 3.75 7.66 -16.31
CA GLN A 215 3.49 8.75 -17.25
C GLN A 215 2.81 8.24 -18.51
N GLU A 216 1.70 8.87 -18.88
CA GLU A 216 0.79 8.46 -19.94
C GLU A 216 1.26 8.85 -21.35
N THR A 217 2.53 9.27 -21.49
CA THR A 217 3.10 9.75 -22.75
C THR A 217 3.61 8.63 -23.66
N LEU A 218 3.78 7.42 -23.13
CA LEU A 218 4.26 6.27 -23.87
C LEU A 218 3.10 5.37 -24.31
N ARG A 219 3.35 4.58 -25.34
CA ARG A 219 2.37 3.61 -25.87
C ARG A 219 2.84 2.19 -25.53
N ALA A 220 2.03 1.42 -24.81
CA ALA A 220 2.35 0.03 -24.44
C ALA A 220 2.72 -0.84 -25.63
N ALA A 221 2.05 -0.65 -26.79
CA ALA A 221 2.31 -1.43 -27.99
C ALA A 221 3.74 -1.27 -28.59
N THR A 222 4.41 -0.16 -28.29
CA THR A 222 5.74 0.16 -28.83
C THR A 222 6.81 0.36 -27.76
N THR A 223 6.43 0.31 -26.49
CA THR A 223 7.37 0.48 -25.38
C THR A 223 7.98 -0.87 -25.02
N ILE A 224 9.31 -0.93 -24.99
CA ILE A 224 10.08 -2.10 -24.58
C ILE A 224 11.06 -1.63 -23.51
N ASN A 225 11.14 -2.38 -22.41
CA ASN A 225 12.05 -2.13 -21.30
C ASN A 225 11.99 -0.69 -20.77
N PRO A 226 10.82 -0.16 -20.37
CA PRO A 226 10.79 1.16 -19.79
C PRO A 226 11.66 1.21 -18.53
N PRO A 227 12.58 2.19 -18.40
CA PRO A 227 13.57 2.20 -17.32
C PRO A 227 12.96 2.22 -15.92
N PHE A 228 11.82 2.88 -15.76
CA PHE A 228 11.13 2.94 -14.48
C PHE A 228 10.66 1.56 -14.01
N GLU A 229 10.08 0.76 -14.92
CA GLU A 229 9.63 -0.60 -14.64
C GLU A 229 10.79 -1.57 -14.37
N LEU A 230 11.95 -1.33 -14.99
CA LEU A 230 13.14 -2.17 -14.79
C LEU A 230 13.90 -1.83 -13.51
N SER A 231 13.81 -0.60 -13.03
CA SER A 231 14.57 -0.14 -11.87
C SER A 231 13.91 -0.50 -10.54
N TYR A 232 12.65 -0.82 -10.55
CA TYR A 232 11.87 -1.18 -9.40
C TYR A 232 11.76 -2.69 -9.24
#